data_761d1d85d55afe4d93401b54a7c04de6
#
_entry.id   761d1d85d55afe4d93401b54a7c04de6
#
_cell.length_a   1.000
_cell.length_b   1.000
_cell.length_c   1.000
_cell.angle_alpha   90.00
_cell.angle_beta   90.00
_cell.angle_gamma   90.00
#
_symmetry.space_group_name_H-M   'P 1'
#
loop_
_entity.id
_entity.type
_entity.pdbx_description
1 polymer ?
#
loop_
_entity_poly.entity_id
_entity_poly.type
_entity_poly.pdbx_seq_one_letter_code
_entity_poly.pdbx_strand_id
1 'polypeptide(L)'
;QIDWECPICGSRRVRAPVVGAERTAEELGKAFPQTPVRQSIGGKRIATVTDPSVIVVATPGAEPQSVGGYAGAVLLDTPLLLLRQDLRAAEEALRRWLNVVALVRAGADGGSVIAVGESSGRPLQALVRIDPGGFAARELAERAAARFPPAVTLITVEGPPEALAEFSSPLQ
;
A
#
# COMPACT_ATOMS: atom_id res chain seq x y z
N GLN A 1 26.77 -4.10 2.87
CA GLN A 1 26.36 -4.22 4.29
C GLN A 1 26.75 -2.90 4.95
N ILE A 2 25.79 -2.06 5.31
CA ILE A 2 26.05 -0.77 5.98
C ILE A 2 26.13 -1.11 7.47
N ASP A 3 27.32 -0.98 8.07
CA ASP A 3 27.54 -1.09 9.52
C ASP A 3 27.04 0.19 10.21
N TRP A 4 25.69 0.33 10.28
CA TRP A 4 25.10 1.44 11.02
C TRP A 4 25.03 1.11 12.52
N GLU A 5 25.45 2.07 13.34
CA GLU A 5 25.35 2.02 14.79
C GLU A 5 24.71 3.31 15.31
N CYS A 6 23.77 3.18 16.24
CA CYS A 6 23.09 4.34 16.81
C CYS A 6 24.09 5.23 17.59
N PRO A 7 24.25 6.51 17.25
CA PRO A 7 25.22 7.38 17.90
C PRO A 7 24.88 7.70 19.37
N ILE A 8 23.65 7.38 19.82
CA ILE A 8 23.20 7.67 21.20
C ILE A 8 23.37 6.46 22.11
N CYS A 9 23.06 5.24 21.65
CA CYS A 9 23.02 4.05 22.49
C CYS A 9 23.88 2.89 22.01
N GLY A 10 24.65 3.05 20.93
CA GLY A 10 25.50 2.00 20.36
C GLY A 10 24.76 0.79 19.78
N SER A 11 23.42 0.82 19.71
CA SER A 11 22.65 -0.30 19.20
C SER A 11 22.77 -0.44 17.70
N ARG A 12 23.03 -1.65 17.23
CA ARG A 12 22.98 -2.02 15.80
C ARG A 12 21.62 -2.55 15.37
N ARG A 13 20.64 -2.55 16.27
CA ARG A 13 19.28 -3.00 15.97
C ARG A 13 18.45 -1.84 15.45
N VAL A 14 18.05 -1.90 14.19
CA VAL A 14 17.02 -1.01 13.62
C VAL A 14 15.66 -1.60 14.00
N ARG A 15 14.85 -0.84 14.72
CA ARG A 15 13.43 -1.18 14.89
C ARG A 15 12.72 -0.89 13.56
N ALA A 16 12.18 -1.91 12.92
CA ALA A 16 11.20 -1.67 11.87
C ALA A 16 9.98 -1.00 12.50
N PRO A 17 9.56 0.19 12.06
CA PRO A 17 8.36 0.86 12.59
C PRO A 17 7.08 0.12 12.22
N VAL A 18 7.18 -0.91 11.39
CA VAL A 18 6.06 -1.70 10.88
C VAL A 18 6.01 -3.03 11.61
N VAL A 19 4.87 -3.31 12.19
CA VAL A 19 4.56 -4.63 12.74
C VAL A 19 4.35 -5.58 11.56
N GLY A 20 5.15 -6.63 11.46
CA GLY A 20 5.02 -7.63 10.39
C GLY A 20 3.68 -8.37 10.48
N ALA A 21 3.19 -8.88 9.34
CA ALA A 21 1.93 -9.63 9.26
C ALA A 21 1.89 -10.84 10.22
N GLU A 22 3.02 -11.48 10.46
CA GLU A 22 3.14 -12.60 11.41
C GLU A 22 2.80 -12.17 12.85
N ARG A 23 3.40 -11.08 13.30
CA ARG A 23 3.15 -10.55 14.64
C ARG A 23 1.70 -10.05 14.79
N THR A 24 1.17 -9.38 13.77
CA THR A 24 -0.24 -8.97 13.75
C THR A 24 -1.16 -10.19 13.88
N ALA A 25 -0.87 -11.28 13.17
CA ALA A 25 -1.65 -12.50 13.26
C ALA A 25 -1.55 -13.16 14.63
N GLU A 26 -0.38 -13.18 15.26
CA GLU A 26 -0.20 -13.67 16.62
C GLU A 26 -1.00 -12.86 17.65
N GLU A 27 -0.96 -11.53 17.56
CA GLU A 27 -1.69 -10.65 18.47
C GLU A 27 -3.20 -10.79 18.29
N LEU A 28 -3.68 -10.91 17.05
CA LEU A 28 -5.09 -11.19 16.76
C LEU A 28 -5.52 -12.58 17.25
N GLY A 29 -4.69 -13.61 17.09
CA GLY A 29 -4.98 -14.94 17.63
C GLY A 29 -5.10 -14.96 19.16
N LYS A 30 -4.33 -14.14 19.86
CA LYS A 30 -4.45 -13.97 21.32
C LYS A 30 -5.70 -13.19 21.71
N ALA A 31 -6.03 -12.15 20.94
CA ALA A 31 -7.20 -11.31 21.21
C ALA A 31 -8.54 -12.02 20.90
N PHE A 32 -8.53 -12.92 19.90
CA PHE A 32 -9.71 -13.65 19.43
C PHE A 32 -9.48 -15.17 19.45
N PRO A 33 -9.34 -15.80 20.63
CA PRO A 33 -8.90 -17.20 20.75
C PRO A 33 -9.89 -18.21 20.15
N GLN A 34 -11.13 -17.83 19.91
CA GLN A 34 -12.15 -18.69 19.31
C GLN A 34 -12.31 -18.50 17.80
N THR A 35 -11.56 -17.58 17.21
CA THR A 35 -11.63 -17.27 15.79
C THR A 35 -10.32 -17.67 15.10
N PRO A 36 -10.35 -18.54 14.08
CA PRO A 36 -9.16 -18.88 13.33
C PRO A 36 -8.52 -17.65 12.70
N VAL A 37 -7.22 -17.49 12.85
CA VAL A 37 -6.44 -16.46 12.16
C VAL A 37 -5.59 -17.10 11.08
N ARG A 38 -5.73 -16.65 9.85
CA ARG A 38 -4.96 -17.12 8.71
C ARG A 38 -4.09 -16.00 8.16
N GLN A 39 -2.93 -16.37 7.63
CA GLN A 39 -2.01 -15.43 7.01
C GLN A 39 -1.94 -15.69 5.50
N SER A 40 -2.07 -14.63 4.72
CA SER A 40 -1.85 -14.64 3.28
C SER A 40 -0.74 -13.65 2.94
N ILE A 41 0.45 -14.15 2.69
CA ILE A 41 1.66 -13.38 2.45
C ILE A 41 2.30 -13.79 1.12
N GLY A 42 3.20 -12.96 0.57
CA GLY A 42 3.75 -13.12 -0.77
C GLY A 42 4.22 -14.53 -1.15
N GLY A 43 4.88 -15.26 -0.23
CA GLY A 43 5.35 -16.65 -0.46
C GLY A 43 4.33 -17.74 -0.12
N LYS A 44 3.23 -17.40 0.59
CA LYS A 44 2.16 -18.33 1.01
C LYS A 44 0.81 -17.66 0.80
N ARG A 45 0.44 -17.45 -0.45
CA ARG A 45 -0.84 -16.83 -0.78
C ARG A 45 -1.98 -17.83 -0.65
N ILE A 46 -3.06 -17.37 0.00
CA ILE A 46 -4.34 -18.06 0.01
C ILE A 46 -5.14 -17.51 -1.17
N ALA A 47 -5.66 -18.36 -2.03
CA ALA A 47 -6.46 -17.91 -3.17
C ALA A 47 -7.90 -17.56 -2.73
N THR A 48 -8.51 -18.43 -1.94
CA THR A 48 -9.91 -18.30 -1.55
C THR A 48 -10.11 -18.75 -0.11
N VAL A 49 -10.95 -18.04 0.61
CA VAL A 49 -11.40 -18.37 1.96
C VAL A 49 -12.89 -18.76 1.91
N THR A 50 -13.19 -19.92 2.42
CA THR A 50 -14.56 -20.49 2.48
C THR A 50 -15.16 -20.46 3.88
N ASP A 51 -14.32 -20.28 4.90
CA ASP A 51 -14.76 -20.22 6.28
C ASP A 51 -15.39 -18.86 6.57
N PRO A 52 -16.66 -18.79 6.98
CA PRO A 52 -17.34 -17.54 7.26
C PRO A 52 -16.86 -16.85 8.56
N SER A 53 -16.19 -17.58 9.43
CA SER A 53 -15.74 -17.11 10.76
C SER A 53 -14.21 -17.13 10.85
N VAL A 54 -13.53 -16.37 10.04
CA VAL A 54 -12.07 -16.33 9.99
C VAL A 54 -11.55 -14.89 9.92
N ILE A 55 -10.44 -14.65 10.60
CA ILE A 55 -9.66 -13.42 10.44
C ILE A 55 -8.51 -13.72 9.46
N VAL A 56 -8.37 -12.91 8.43
CA VAL A 56 -7.27 -13.02 7.47
C VAL A 56 -6.34 -11.82 7.61
N VAL A 57 -5.08 -12.09 7.86
CA VAL A 57 -4.01 -11.08 7.82
C VAL A 57 -3.29 -11.24 6.48
N ALA A 58 -3.40 -10.24 5.63
CA ALA A 58 -2.81 -10.28 4.30
C ALA A 58 -1.80 -9.14 4.10
N THR A 59 -0.71 -9.42 3.39
CA THR A 59 0.16 -8.36 2.88
C THR A 59 -0.44 -7.76 1.59
N PRO A 60 -0.19 -6.46 1.29
CA PRO A 60 -0.75 -5.81 0.11
C PRO A 60 -0.51 -6.60 -1.19
N GLY A 61 -1.60 -6.96 -1.87
CA GLY A 61 -1.60 -7.77 -3.10
C GLY A 61 -1.66 -9.27 -2.86
N ALA A 62 -1.80 -9.74 -1.62
CA ALA A 62 -2.00 -11.14 -1.28
C ALA A 62 -3.38 -11.41 -0.63
N GLU A 63 -4.30 -10.47 -0.75
CA GLU A 63 -5.65 -10.57 -0.18
C GLU A 63 -6.42 -11.70 -0.88
N PRO A 64 -6.93 -12.72 -0.15
CA PRO A 64 -7.69 -13.79 -0.76
C PRO A 64 -9.13 -13.37 -1.07
N GLN A 65 -9.72 -14.02 -2.04
CA GLN A 65 -11.17 -13.94 -2.26
C GLN A 65 -11.91 -14.60 -1.10
N SER A 66 -13.11 -14.09 -0.77
CA SER A 66 -14.02 -14.73 0.19
C SER A 66 -15.32 -15.08 -0.50
N VAL A 67 -15.81 -16.28 -0.25
CA VAL A 67 -17.13 -16.68 -0.75
C VAL A 67 -18.21 -15.85 -0.02
N GLY A 68 -18.96 -15.06 -0.78
CA GLY A 68 -19.95 -14.12 -0.23
C GLY A 68 -19.41 -12.79 0.28
N GLY A 69 -18.11 -12.51 0.06
CA GLY A 69 -17.43 -11.29 0.49
C GLY A 69 -17.14 -11.22 1.99
N TYR A 70 -16.18 -10.40 2.37
CA TYR A 70 -15.86 -10.17 3.79
C TYR A 70 -16.91 -9.29 4.47
N ALA A 71 -17.16 -9.54 5.76
CA ALA A 71 -18.00 -8.66 6.59
C ALA A 71 -17.33 -7.30 6.86
N GLY A 72 -16.00 -7.30 6.90
CA GLY A 72 -15.24 -6.09 7.08
C GLY A 72 -13.78 -6.24 6.70
N ALA A 73 -13.11 -5.12 6.47
CA ALA A 73 -11.68 -5.05 6.28
C ALA A 73 -11.07 -3.88 7.05
N VAL A 74 -9.85 -4.07 7.54
CA VAL A 74 -9.06 -3.01 8.18
C VAL A 74 -7.79 -2.82 7.38
N LEU A 75 -7.62 -1.62 6.83
CA LEU A 75 -6.41 -1.18 6.16
C LEU A 75 -5.47 -0.60 7.21
N LEU A 76 -4.48 -1.38 7.60
CA LEU A 76 -3.45 -0.94 8.54
C LEU A 76 -2.34 -0.18 7.81
N ASP A 77 -1.67 0.71 8.54
CA ASP A 77 -0.46 1.40 8.09
C ASP A 77 -0.58 2.08 6.71
N THR A 78 -1.73 2.70 6.44
CA THR A 78 -2.00 3.36 5.14
C THR A 78 -0.91 4.35 4.71
N PRO A 79 -0.20 5.10 5.60
CA PRO A 79 0.87 5.99 5.21
C PRO A 79 2.07 5.28 4.56
N LEU A 80 2.33 4.02 4.89
CA LEU A 80 3.53 3.31 4.40
C LEU A 80 3.55 3.15 2.87
N LEU A 81 2.40 2.95 2.26
CA LEU A 81 2.32 2.86 0.80
C LEU A 81 2.63 4.20 0.13
N LEU A 82 2.37 5.31 0.82
CA LEU A 82 2.60 6.66 0.34
C LEU A 82 4.04 7.15 0.51
N LEU A 83 4.83 6.51 1.40
CA LEU A 83 6.24 6.84 1.62
C LEU A 83 7.18 6.32 0.53
N ARG A 84 6.68 5.63 -0.46
CA ARG A 84 7.50 5.15 -1.59
C ARG A 84 7.95 6.33 -2.44
N GLN A 85 9.22 6.36 -2.79
CA GLN A 85 9.80 7.34 -3.71
C GLN A 85 9.43 6.97 -5.16
N ASP A 86 8.16 7.08 -5.49
CA ASP A 86 7.59 6.73 -6.79
C ASP A 86 6.50 7.75 -7.12
N LEU A 87 6.54 8.31 -8.31
CA LEU A 87 5.53 9.26 -8.79
C LEU A 87 4.11 8.69 -8.77
N ARG A 88 3.97 7.38 -8.81
CA ARG A 88 2.68 6.67 -8.81
C ARG A 88 2.31 6.10 -7.43
N ALA A 89 3.05 6.42 -6.37
CA ALA A 89 2.82 5.86 -5.03
C ALA A 89 1.38 6.09 -4.55
N ALA A 90 0.85 7.30 -4.74
CA ALA A 90 -0.51 7.66 -4.32
C ALA A 90 -1.59 6.93 -5.12
N GLU A 91 -1.42 6.82 -6.44
CA GLU A 91 -2.33 6.07 -7.33
C GLU A 91 -2.34 4.58 -6.98
N GLU A 92 -1.15 4.01 -6.80
CA GLU A 92 -1.00 2.59 -6.47
C GLU A 92 -1.57 2.27 -5.09
N ALA A 93 -1.39 3.15 -4.11
CA ALA A 93 -1.99 3.02 -2.79
C ALA A 93 -3.53 3.00 -2.89
N LEU A 94 -4.12 3.99 -3.56
CA LEU A 94 -5.56 4.08 -3.75
C LEU A 94 -6.10 2.85 -4.50
N ARG A 95 -5.44 2.42 -5.56
CA ARG A 95 -5.82 1.23 -6.32
C ARG A 95 -5.85 -0.02 -5.45
N ARG A 96 -4.84 -0.23 -4.61
CA ARG A 96 -4.77 -1.37 -3.68
C ARG A 96 -5.87 -1.33 -2.65
N TRP A 97 -6.11 -0.17 -2.06
CA TRP A 97 -7.19 -0.01 -1.06
C TRP A 97 -8.57 -0.25 -1.67
N LEU A 98 -8.82 0.24 -2.89
CA LEU A 98 -10.07 -0.02 -3.61
C LEU A 98 -10.25 -1.51 -3.95
N ASN A 99 -9.15 -2.23 -4.25
CA ASN A 99 -9.22 -3.68 -4.43
C ASN A 99 -9.68 -4.39 -3.14
N VAL A 100 -9.21 -3.94 -1.97
CA VAL A 100 -9.68 -4.49 -0.68
C VAL A 100 -11.16 -4.14 -0.45
N VAL A 101 -11.58 -2.91 -0.76
CA VAL A 101 -13.00 -2.51 -0.68
C VAL A 101 -13.88 -3.44 -1.53
N ALA A 102 -13.41 -3.80 -2.73
CA ALA A 102 -14.14 -4.71 -3.64
C ALA A 102 -14.28 -6.15 -3.11
N LEU A 103 -13.47 -6.56 -2.12
CA LEU A 103 -13.59 -7.86 -1.46
C LEU A 103 -14.61 -7.87 -0.32
N VAL A 104 -15.04 -6.70 0.14
CA VAL A 104 -16.00 -6.54 1.24
C VAL A 104 -17.41 -6.48 0.67
N ARG A 105 -18.38 -7.03 1.39
CA ARG A 105 -19.80 -6.96 1.06
C ARG A 105 -20.26 -5.49 0.94
N ALA A 106 -21.31 -5.25 0.21
CA ALA A 106 -21.91 -3.91 0.14
C ALA A 106 -22.32 -3.41 1.54
N GLY A 107 -22.28 -2.10 1.77
CA GLY A 107 -22.68 -1.50 3.04
C GLY A 107 -24.13 -1.84 3.43
N ALA A 108 -25.03 -1.97 2.44
CA ALA A 108 -26.40 -2.43 2.64
C ALA A 108 -26.48 -3.87 3.20
N ASP A 109 -25.47 -4.69 2.92
CA ASP A 109 -25.34 -6.06 3.41
C ASP A 109 -24.45 -6.16 4.67
N GLY A 110 -24.21 -5.03 5.35
CA GLY A 110 -23.43 -4.93 6.57
C GLY A 110 -21.93 -4.92 6.37
N GLY A 111 -21.44 -4.73 5.15
CA GLY A 111 -20.01 -4.60 4.88
C GLY A 111 -19.42 -3.27 5.37
N SER A 112 -18.20 -3.30 5.91
CA SER A 112 -17.51 -2.08 6.35
C SER A 112 -16.01 -2.14 6.09
N VAL A 113 -15.41 -0.99 5.81
CA VAL A 113 -13.94 -0.86 5.66
C VAL A 113 -13.45 0.25 6.57
N ILE A 114 -12.43 -0.05 7.35
CA ILE A 114 -11.78 0.90 8.25
C ILE A 114 -10.36 1.12 7.76
N ALA A 115 -9.98 2.35 7.51
CA ALA A 115 -8.61 2.72 7.17
C ALA A 115 -7.96 3.40 8.37
N VAL A 116 -6.81 2.86 8.80
CA VAL A 116 -6.03 3.38 9.92
C VAL A 116 -4.87 4.21 9.38
N GLY A 117 -4.90 5.51 9.67
CA GLY A 117 -3.88 6.45 9.22
C GLY A 117 -4.35 7.90 9.28
N GLU A 118 -3.54 8.79 8.74
CA GLU A 118 -3.86 10.22 8.70
C GLU A 118 -4.95 10.51 7.66
N SER A 119 -6.10 10.98 8.13
CA SER A 119 -7.30 11.18 7.30
C SER A 119 -7.21 12.35 6.31
N SER A 120 -6.23 13.25 6.46
CA SER A 120 -6.07 14.45 5.63
C SER A 120 -5.49 14.16 4.24
N GLY A 121 -4.86 12.98 4.05
CA GLY A 121 -4.23 12.61 2.79
C GLY A 121 -5.23 12.47 1.64
N ARG A 122 -4.93 13.08 0.48
CA ARG A 122 -5.80 13.05 -0.71
C ARG A 122 -6.20 11.65 -1.17
N PRO A 123 -5.29 10.65 -1.23
CA PRO A 123 -5.67 9.30 -1.62
C PRO A 123 -6.67 8.67 -0.66
N LEU A 124 -6.52 8.91 0.65
CA LEU A 124 -7.44 8.39 1.65
C LEU A 124 -8.80 9.07 1.58
N GLN A 125 -8.83 10.37 1.30
CA GLN A 125 -10.07 11.09 1.03
C GLN A 125 -10.80 10.60 -0.23
N ALA A 126 -10.06 10.22 -1.27
CA ALA A 126 -10.62 9.61 -2.47
C ALA A 126 -11.17 8.21 -2.18
N LEU A 127 -10.49 7.42 -1.36
CA LEU A 127 -10.97 6.11 -0.90
C LEU A 127 -12.30 6.24 -0.16
N VAL A 128 -12.40 7.14 0.82
CA VAL A 128 -13.62 7.36 1.63
C VAL A 128 -14.81 7.77 0.76
N ARG A 129 -14.56 8.54 -0.31
CA ARG A 129 -15.60 8.97 -1.25
C ARG A 129 -15.86 7.99 -2.38
N ILE A 130 -15.04 6.94 -2.50
CA ILE A 130 -15.04 6.02 -3.66
C ILE A 130 -14.94 6.82 -4.97
N ASP A 131 -14.03 7.80 -5.01
CA ASP A 131 -13.83 8.71 -6.15
C ASP A 131 -12.42 8.57 -6.78
N PRO A 132 -12.09 7.42 -7.40
CA PRO A 132 -10.82 7.26 -8.10
C PRO A 132 -10.71 8.17 -9.34
N GLY A 133 -11.84 8.45 -10.00
CA GLY A 133 -11.85 9.30 -11.21
C GLY A 133 -11.49 10.74 -10.89
N GLY A 134 -12.11 11.34 -9.87
CA GLY A 134 -11.78 12.69 -9.43
C GLY A 134 -10.36 12.79 -8.86
N PHE A 135 -9.86 11.74 -8.18
CA PHE A 135 -8.47 11.68 -7.76
C PHE A 135 -7.52 11.71 -8.96
N ALA A 136 -7.75 10.83 -9.95
CA ALA A 136 -6.89 10.74 -11.15
C ALA A 136 -6.89 12.05 -11.97
N ALA A 137 -8.04 12.71 -12.08
CA ALA A 137 -8.14 13.99 -12.78
C ALA A 137 -7.31 15.10 -12.11
N ARG A 138 -7.35 15.18 -10.77
CA ARG A 138 -6.55 16.14 -10.00
C ARG A 138 -5.05 15.85 -10.10
N GLU A 139 -4.64 14.58 -9.95
CA GLU A 139 -3.25 14.16 -10.12
C GLU A 139 -2.72 14.50 -11.52
N LEU A 140 -3.50 14.25 -12.56
CA LEU A 140 -3.11 14.57 -13.93
C LEU A 140 -2.94 16.08 -14.15
N ALA A 141 -3.85 16.90 -13.62
CA ALA A 141 -3.76 18.35 -13.73
C ALA A 141 -2.50 18.90 -13.01
N GLU A 142 -2.19 18.40 -11.82
CA GLU A 142 -0.98 18.81 -11.09
C GLU A 142 0.30 18.37 -11.80
N ARG A 143 0.32 17.15 -12.35
CA ARG A 143 1.46 16.66 -13.12
C ARG A 143 1.65 17.44 -14.43
N ALA A 144 0.57 17.82 -15.07
CA ALA A 144 0.65 18.69 -16.25
C ALA A 144 1.27 20.06 -15.90
N ALA A 145 0.82 20.67 -14.80
CA ALA A 145 1.37 21.94 -14.31
C ALA A 145 2.85 21.84 -13.92
N ALA A 146 3.24 20.73 -13.30
CA ALA A 146 4.61 20.44 -12.88
C ALA A 146 5.50 19.82 -14.00
N ARG A 147 4.96 19.60 -15.18
CA ARG A 147 5.62 18.90 -16.29
C ARG A 147 6.14 17.50 -15.91
N PHE A 148 5.30 16.72 -15.23
CA PHE A 148 5.57 15.32 -14.90
C PHE A 148 4.75 14.34 -15.75
N PRO A 149 5.24 13.07 -15.88
CA PRO A 149 4.47 12.02 -16.52
C PRO A 149 3.11 11.78 -15.80
N PRO A 150 2.06 11.40 -16.54
CA PRO A 150 2.01 11.09 -17.96
C PRO A 150 1.75 12.30 -18.88
N ALA A 151 1.63 13.51 -18.32
CA ALA A 151 1.37 14.72 -19.13
C ALA A 151 2.54 15.07 -20.06
N VAL A 152 3.75 14.66 -19.71
CA VAL A 152 4.94 14.76 -20.55
C VAL A 152 5.70 13.43 -20.54
N THR A 153 6.53 13.22 -21.57
CA THR A 153 7.46 12.09 -21.58
C THR A 153 8.70 12.46 -20.77
N LEU A 154 9.05 11.61 -19.81
CA LEU A 154 10.28 11.71 -19.04
C LEU A 154 11.17 10.52 -19.37
N ILE A 155 12.43 10.78 -19.69
CA ILE A 155 13.45 9.76 -19.93
C ILE A 155 14.55 9.96 -18.91
N THR A 156 14.89 8.92 -18.18
CA THR A 156 16.04 8.89 -17.28
C THR A 156 17.16 8.12 -17.96
N VAL A 157 18.35 8.71 -18.00
CA VAL A 157 19.55 8.08 -18.54
C VAL A 157 20.56 7.97 -17.40
N GLU A 158 21.03 6.76 -17.15
CA GLU A 158 22.02 6.48 -16.12
C GLU A 158 23.29 5.92 -16.77
N GLY A 159 24.46 6.37 -16.31
CA GLY A 159 25.74 5.91 -16.82
C GLY A 159 26.92 6.62 -16.17
N PRO A 160 28.17 6.25 -16.54
CA PRO A 160 29.35 6.98 -16.12
C PRO A 160 29.29 8.46 -16.58
N PRO A 161 29.86 9.41 -15.80
CA PRO A 161 29.79 10.84 -16.13
C PRO A 161 30.25 11.22 -17.55
N GLU A 162 31.27 10.55 -18.05
CA GLU A 162 31.81 10.77 -19.39
C GLU A 162 30.79 10.37 -20.48
N ALA A 163 30.14 9.21 -20.35
CA ALA A 163 29.12 8.76 -21.29
C ALA A 163 27.87 9.65 -21.25
N LEU A 164 27.49 10.16 -20.05
CA LEU A 164 26.39 11.10 -19.92
C LEU A 164 26.68 12.44 -20.57
N ALA A 165 27.93 12.94 -20.47
CA ALA A 165 28.35 14.17 -21.13
C ALA A 165 28.30 14.03 -22.65
N GLU A 166 28.77 12.90 -23.21
CA GLU A 166 28.70 12.59 -24.61
C GLU A 166 27.24 12.50 -25.12
N PHE A 167 26.38 11.80 -24.36
CA PHE A 167 24.95 11.66 -24.67
C PHE A 167 24.21 13.01 -24.67
N SER A 168 24.54 13.91 -23.74
CA SER A 168 23.84 15.20 -23.59
C SER A 168 24.32 16.27 -24.59
N SER A 169 25.51 16.12 -25.18
CA SER A 169 26.10 17.09 -26.09
C SER A 169 25.21 17.45 -27.32
N PRO A 170 24.55 16.50 -27.99
CA PRO A 170 23.65 16.79 -29.10
C PRO A 170 22.28 17.35 -28.73
N LEU A 171 21.95 17.41 -27.43
CA LEU A 171 20.64 17.85 -26.91
C LEU A 171 20.63 19.33 -26.47
N GLN A 172 21.76 20.01 -26.54
CA GLN A 172 21.91 21.44 -26.28
C GLN A 172 21.78 22.24 -27.57
#